data_f8ac3e43c4a604eb4908662159ccf93b
#
_entry.id   f8ac3e43c4a604eb4908662159ccf93b
#
_cell.length_a   1.000
_cell.length_b   1.000
_cell.length_c   1.000
_cell.angle_alpha   90.00
_cell.angle_beta   90.00
_cell.angle_gamma   90.00
#
_symmetry.space_group_name_H-M   'P 1'
#
loop_
_entity.id
_entity.type
_entity.pdbx_description
1 polymer ?
#
loop_
_entity_poly.entity_id
_entity_poly.type
_entity_poly.pdbx_seq_one_letter_code
_entity_poly.pdbx_strand_id
1 'polypeptide(L)'
;ASPDGRKLRVNVELQDDFSMDQALSLYLLETIPLVDPEREDFALVVLTLAESILENPEIILRKQLDRIKGRAVAEMKMQGGDYEDRMDALEELEYPKPHREFIYTTFNEFADRHPWVEQENIRPKSIAREMFETFSSFADYVRSYDLQRSEGLLLRHLHSVYKVLLQTVPDNAKDETLREIEFYLSETIRLADSSLLDEWEKMRDPASAAAGAADESLADAPLLPPDITQNPTAFTAAIRTRIFAFLRAVADGDSELALDALGLAGGSDSGPTSGVAAVEIADTGAAEWPTERLAAIMPAYLEEHERLCFDPEARNIRHTYVRPAEDGQSWNVQQMLVDPEAHNDWVAEFEVHLPQGRERDEPVLHLVRVGPLVQ
;
A
#
# COMPACT_ATOMS: atom_id res chain seq x y z
N ALA A 1 -18.16 2.72 -32.37
CA ALA A 1 -19.27 2.10 -33.11
C ALA A 1 -18.73 1.32 -34.32
N SER A 2 -19.35 0.15 -34.63
CA SER A 2 -19.00 -0.62 -35.81
C SER A 2 -19.19 0.25 -37.08
N PRO A 3 -18.35 0.08 -38.15
CA PRO A 3 -18.49 0.84 -39.40
C PRO A 3 -19.86 0.78 -40.05
N ASP A 4 -20.67 -0.23 -39.76
CA ASP A 4 -22.04 -0.41 -40.24
C ASP A 4 -23.13 0.22 -39.34
N GLY A 5 -22.74 0.88 -38.24
CA GLY A 5 -23.63 1.58 -37.32
C GLY A 5 -24.60 0.70 -36.54
N ARG A 6 -24.52 -0.64 -36.69
CA ARG A 6 -25.51 -1.57 -36.10
C ARG A 6 -25.00 -2.44 -34.97
N LYS A 7 -23.69 -2.42 -34.69
CA LYS A 7 -23.05 -3.22 -33.63
C LYS A 7 -22.18 -2.34 -32.75
N LEU A 8 -22.37 -2.46 -31.47
CA LEU A 8 -21.43 -1.94 -30.49
C LEU A 8 -20.24 -2.90 -30.44
N ARG A 9 -19.04 -2.37 -30.53
CA ARG A 9 -17.80 -3.09 -30.21
C ARG A 9 -17.34 -2.62 -28.85
N VAL A 10 -17.09 -3.56 -27.98
CA VAL A 10 -16.37 -3.31 -26.73
C VAL A 10 -14.93 -2.97 -27.10
N ASN A 11 -14.38 -1.91 -26.52
CA ASN A 11 -12.99 -1.55 -26.73
C ASN A 11 -12.09 -2.64 -26.11
N VAL A 12 -11.02 -3.01 -26.81
CA VAL A 12 -10.07 -4.04 -26.32
C VAL A 12 -9.38 -3.62 -25.02
N GLU A 13 -9.38 -2.33 -24.75
CA GLU A 13 -8.81 -1.76 -23.52
C GLU A 13 -9.69 -1.98 -22.27
N LEU A 14 -10.95 -2.36 -22.45
CA LEU A 14 -11.83 -2.71 -21.35
C LEU A 14 -11.52 -4.14 -20.91
N GLN A 15 -11.14 -4.31 -19.67
CA GLN A 15 -10.94 -5.62 -19.07
C GLN A 15 -12.29 -6.31 -18.76
N ASP A 16 -12.27 -7.62 -18.57
CA ASP A 16 -13.49 -8.42 -18.41
C ASP A 16 -14.32 -8.03 -17.18
N ASP A 17 -13.64 -7.54 -16.12
CA ASP A 17 -14.26 -7.11 -14.86
C ASP A 17 -14.43 -5.59 -14.75
N PHE A 18 -14.30 -4.84 -15.88
CA PHE A 18 -14.51 -3.41 -15.89
C PHE A 18 -15.87 -3.02 -15.33
N SER A 19 -15.89 -2.15 -14.34
CA SER A 19 -17.09 -1.64 -13.70
C SER A 19 -17.25 -0.14 -13.93
N MET A 20 -18.45 0.27 -14.31
CA MET A 20 -18.85 1.68 -14.40
C MET A 20 -19.53 2.18 -13.12
N ASP A 21 -19.21 1.62 -11.97
CA ASP A 21 -19.75 2.05 -10.68
C ASP A 21 -19.46 3.52 -10.39
N GLN A 22 -18.37 4.04 -10.96
CA GLN A 22 -18.02 5.46 -10.89
C GLN A 22 -18.37 6.16 -12.20
N ALA A 23 -19.10 7.25 -12.12
CA ALA A 23 -19.51 8.05 -13.28
C ALA A 23 -18.31 8.48 -14.15
N LEU A 24 -17.17 8.72 -13.53
CA LEU A 24 -15.94 9.17 -14.21
C LEU A 24 -14.96 8.03 -14.58
N SER A 25 -15.36 6.76 -14.54
CA SER A 25 -14.50 5.65 -14.96
C SER A 25 -14.00 5.79 -16.41
N LEU A 26 -14.85 6.29 -17.30
CA LEU A 26 -14.44 6.53 -18.71
C LEU A 26 -13.42 7.66 -18.84
N TYR A 27 -13.50 8.69 -18.00
CA TYR A 27 -12.48 9.72 -17.93
C TYR A 27 -11.12 9.13 -17.57
N LEU A 28 -11.08 8.24 -16.58
CA LEU A 28 -9.84 7.59 -16.16
C LEU A 28 -9.22 6.78 -17.31
N LEU A 29 -10.03 5.99 -18.02
CA LEU A 29 -9.57 5.21 -19.19
C LEU A 29 -9.01 6.07 -20.32
N GLU A 30 -9.60 7.24 -20.60
CA GLU A 30 -9.12 8.15 -21.64
C GLU A 30 -7.89 8.94 -21.20
N THR A 31 -7.70 9.13 -19.89
CA THR A 31 -6.62 10.00 -19.35
C THR A 31 -5.34 9.22 -19.06
N ILE A 32 -5.42 7.96 -18.61
CA ILE A 32 -4.22 7.15 -18.32
C ILE A 32 -3.25 7.10 -19.51
N PRO A 33 -3.68 6.88 -20.77
CA PRO A 33 -2.77 6.87 -21.93
C PRO A 33 -2.09 8.21 -22.23
N LEU A 34 -2.55 9.32 -21.63
CA LEU A 34 -1.94 10.64 -21.78
C LEU A 34 -0.78 10.86 -20.79
N VAL A 35 -0.66 10.01 -19.77
CA VAL A 35 0.45 10.02 -18.83
C VAL A 35 1.62 9.27 -19.45
N ASP A 36 2.79 9.89 -19.48
CA ASP A 36 4.00 9.23 -19.97
C ASP A 36 4.36 8.03 -19.10
N PRO A 37 4.38 6.80 -19.64
CA PRO A 37 4.66 5.61 -18.84
C PRO A 37 6.12 5.51 -18.35
N GLU A 38 7.04 6.26 -18.95
CA GLU A 38 8.46 6.28 -18.55
C GLU A 38 8.73 7.24 -17.37
N ARG A 39 7.70 7.93 -16.86
CA ARG A 39 7.84 8.79 -15.68
C ARG A 39 8.09 7.97 -14.44
N GLU A 40 9.00 8.42 -13.60
CA GLU A 40 9.27 7.81 -12.28
C GLU A 40 8.04 7.81 -11.35
N ASP A 41 7.17 8.84 -11.48
CA ASP A 41 5.95 8.98 -10.70
C ASP A 41 4.68 8.48 -11.40
N PHE A 42 4.79 7.72 -12.50
CA PHE A 42 3.66 7.24 -13.30
C PHE A 42 2.57 6.59 -12.43
N ALA A 43 2.94 5.61 -11.60
CA ALA A 43 2.01 4.90 -10.72
C ALA A 43 1.31 5.84 -9.73
N LEU A 44 2.03 6.84 -9.20
CA LEU A 44 1.47 7.84 -8.29
C LEU A 44 0.51 8.82 -9.01
N VAL A 45 0.77 9.13 -10.27
CA VAL A 45 -0.16 9.92 -11.11
C VAL A 45 -1.44 9.13 -11.34
N VAL A 46 -1.35 7.84 -11.70
CA VAL A 46 -2.52 6.97 -11.88
C VAL A 46 -3.31 6.82 -10.58
N LEU A 47 -2.63 6.64 -9.44
CA LEU A 47 -3.28 6.61 -8.12
C LEU A 47 -4.03 7.93 -7.85
N THR A 48 -3.41 9.08 -8.11
CA THR A 48 -4.03 10.39 -7.92
C THR A 48 -5.25 10.58 -8.83
N LEU A 49 -5.18 10.11 -10.08
CA LEU A 49 -6.32 10.10 -11.01
C LEU A 49 -7.45 9.22 -10.47
N ALA A 50 -7.14 8.03 -9.97
CA ALA A 50 -8.12 7.12 -9.37
C ALA A 50 -8.80 7.74 -8.13
N GLU A 51 -8.05 8.43 -7.26
CA GLU A 51 -8.63 9.16 -6.14
C GLU A 51 -9.50 10.33 -6.61
N SER A 52 -9.12 11.02 -7.69
CA SER A 52 -9.77 12.26 -8.14
C SER A 52 -11.18 12.06 -8.67
N ILE A 53 -11.53 10.87 -9.16
CA ILE A 53 -12.88 10.54 -9.63
C ILE A 53 -13.85 10.18 -8.49
N LEU A 54 -13.35 9.97 -7.28
CA LEU A 54 -14.12 9.62 -6.10
C LEU A 54 -14.63 10.84 -5.35
N GLU A 55 -15.68 10.66 -4.55
CA GLU A 55 -16.18 11.68 -3.65
C GLU A 55 -15.12 12.11 -2.62
N ASN A 56 -15.27 13.35 -2.14
CA ASN A 56 -14.39 13.89 -1.11
C ASN A 56 -14.75 13.35 0.28
N PRO A 57 -13.83 12.71 0.99
CA PRO A 57 -13.97 12.48 2.42
C PRO A 57 -13.62 13.78 3.18
N GLU A 58 -14.56 14.71 3.23
CA GLU A 58 -14.37 16.09 3.70
C GLU A 58 -13.66 16.21 5.06
N ILE A 59 -13.94 15.29 5.99
CA ILE A 59 -13.33 15.30 7.34
C ILE A 59 -11.83 15.05 7.22
N ILE A 60 -11.41 14.11 6.38
CA ILE A 60 -10.00 13.75 6.21
C ILE A 60 -9.25 14.90 5.53
N LEU A 61 -9.82 15.43 4.45
CA LEU A 61 -9.22 16.57 3.72
C LEU A 61 -9.06 17.80 4.61
N ARG A 62 -10.03 18.06 5.49
CA ARG A 62 -9.92 19.15 6.48
C ARG A 62 -8.76 18.90 7.44
N LYS A 63 -8.58 17.67 7.92
CA LYS A 63 -7.45 17.32 8.80
C LYS A 63 -6.10 17.45 8.09
N GLN A 64 -6.00 17.06 6.81
CA GLN A 64 -4.80 17.33 6.01
C GLN A 64 -4.51 18.82 5.92
N LEU A 65 -5.54 19.64 5.64
CA LEU A 65 -5.42 21.10 5.59
C LEU A 65 -4.99 21.69 6.95
N ASP A 66 -5.59 21.24 8.06
CA ASP A 66 -5.23 21.71 9.41
C ASP A 66 -3.76 21.41 9.73
N ARG A 67 -3.25 20.25 9.31
CA ARG A 67 -1.83 19.88 9.48
C ARG A 67 -0.91 20.79 8.67
N ILE A 68 -1.27 21.09 7.41
CA ILE A 68 -0.50 22.01 6.55
C ILE A 68 -0.48 23.40 7.19
N LYS A 69 -1.63 23.91 7.62
CA LYS A 69 -1.74 25.20 8.31
C LYS A 69 -0.91 25.24 9.59
N GLY A 70 -0.92 24.15 10.37
CA GLY A 70 -0.11 24.04 11.58
C GLY A 70 1.39 24.14 11.31
N ARG A 71 1.88 23.46 10.26
CA ARG A 71 3.29 23.55 9.82
C ARG A 71 3.64 24.96 9.34
N ALA A 72 2.80 25.54 8.48
CA ALA A 72 3.01 26.90 7.96
C ALA A 72 3.07 27.92 9.10
N VAL A 73 2.20 27.82 10.11
CA VAL A 73 2.23 28.68 11.30
C VAL A 73 3.55 28.53 12.06
N ALA A 74 4.04 27.31 12.23
CA ALA A 74 5.30 27.06 12.93
C ALA A 74 6.49 27.68 12.17
N GLU A 75 6.56 27.50 10.86
CA GLU A 75 7.60 28.07 9.99
C GLU A 75 7.56 29.60 9.98
N MET A 76 6.39 30.20 9.82
CA MET A 76 6.22 31.66 9.81
C MET A 76 6.56 32.30 11.16
N LYS A 77 6.32 31.61 12.28
CA LYS A 77 6.75 32.07 13.61
C LYS A 77 8.27 32.11 13.74
N MET A 78 8.96 31.16 13.15
CA MET A 78 10.43 31.14 13.14
C MET A 78 11.01 32.25 12.26
N GLN A 79 10.32 32.62 11.18
CA GLN A 79 10.76 33.67 10.22
C GLN A 79 10.41 35.10 10.66
N GLY A 80 9.55 35.31 11.69
CA GLY A 80 9.25 36.63 12.27
C GLY A 80 8.37 37.55 11.42
N GLY A 81 7.57 37.04 10.48
CA GLY A 81 6.67 37.81 9.62
C GLY A 81 5.51 38.51 10.37
N ASP A 82 4.90 39.54 9.73
CA ASP A 82 3.75 40.25 10.27
C ASP A 82 2.52 39.35 10.42
N TYR A 83 1.61 39.70 11.33
CA TYR A 83 0.43 38.91 11.63
C TYR A 83 -0.57 38.89 10.48
N GLU A 84 -0.80 40.01 9.81
CA GLU A 84 -1.73 40.10 8.69
C GLU A 84 -1.27 39.29 7.49
N ASP A 85 0.01 39.40 7.10
CA ASP A 85 0.59 38.57 6.02
C ASP A 85 0.49 37.09 6.28
N ARG A 86 0.62 36.68 7.56
CA ARG A 86 0.45 35.26 7.96
C ARG A 86 -0.97 34.78 7.82
N MET A 87 -1.95 35.61 8.17
CA MET A 87 -3.37 35.23 8.05
C MET A 87 -3.78 35.06 6.59
N ASP A 88 -3.37 36.02 5.73
CA ASP A 88 -3.66 35.96 4.29
C ASP A 88 -3.02 34.70 3.67
N ALA A 89 -1.76 34.40 3.98
CA ALA A 89 -1.10 33.19 3.51
C ALA A 89 -1.78 31.89 3.99
N LEU A 90 -2.36 31.88 5.20
CA LEU A 90 -3.08 30.71 5.73
C LEU A 90 -4.46 30.53 5.08
N GLU A 91 -5.10 31.59 4.59
CA GLU A 91 -6.38 31.51 3.88
C GLU A 91 -6.22 30.91 2.48
N GLU A 92 -5.06 31.11 1.83
CA GLU A 92 -4.76 30.55 0.51
C GLU A 92 -4.39 29.06 0.53
N LEU A 93 -4.08 28.49 1.70
CA LEU A 93 -3.70 27.09 1.80
C LEU A 93 -4.90 26.16 1.55
N GLU A 94 -4.68 25.21 0.68
CA GLU A 94 -5.60 24.11 0.38
C GLU A 94 -5.02 22.76 0.83
N TYR A 95 -5.87 21.72 0.92
CA TYR A 95 -5.37 20.35 1.07
C TYR A 95 -4.58 19.91 -0.17
N PRO A 96 -3.70 18.91 -0.07
CA PRO A 96 -2.82 18.52 -1.17
C PRO A 96 -3.61 18.06 -2.41
N LYS A 97 -3.33 18.69 -3.55
CA LYS A 97 -3.92 18.38 -4.86
C LYS A 97 -2.80 18.17 -5.90
N PRO A 98 -2.06 17.05 -5.81
CA PRO A 98 -0.99 16.79 -6.77
C PRO A 98 -1.55 16.72 -8.19
N HIS A 99 -0.76 17.14 -9.15
CA HIS A 99 -1.11 17.16 -10.58
C HIS A 99 -2.42 17.88 -10.95
N ARG A 100 -2.91 18.82 -10.10
CA ARG A 100 -4.21 19.48 -10.27
C ARG A 100 -4.38 20.12 -11.67
N GLU A 101 -3.35 20.75 -12.20
CA GLU A 101 -3.40 21.41 -13.52
C GLU A 101 -3.64 20.40 -14.64
N PHE A 102 -2.90 19.29 -14.63
CA PHE A 102 -3.09 18.20 -15.58
C PHE A 102 -4.51 17.61 -15.48
N ILE A 103 -4.95 17.31 -14.25
CA ILE A 103 -6.26 16.69 -13.98
C ILE A 103 -7.41 17.62 -14.42
N TYR A 104 -7.36 18.90 -14.10
CA TYR A 104 -8.40 19.85 -14.52
C TYR A 104 -8.40 20.08 -16.03
N THR A 105 -7.23 20.20 -16.65
CA THR A 105 -7.13 20.39 -18.10
C THR A 105 -7.70 19.19 -18.85
N THR A 106 -7.26 17.99 -18.54
CA THR A 106 -7.75 16.76 -19.18
C THR A 106 -9.22 16.51 -18.91
N PHE A 107 -9.72 16.87 -17.71
CA PHE A 107 -11.13 16.75 -17.38
C PHE A 107 -12.00 17.73 -18.18
N ASN A 108 -11.58 18.97 -18.34
CA ASN A 108 -12.30 19.95 -19.16
C ASN A 108 -12.36 19.51 -20.62
N GLU A 109 -11.27 19.01 -21.19
CA GLU A 109 -11.24 18.45 -22.53
C GLU A 109 -12.13 17.20 -22.69
N PHE A 110 -12.22 16.38 -21.66
CA PHE A 110 -13.11 15.23 -21.62
C PHE A 110 -14.58 15.67 -21.57
N ALA A 111 -14.93 16.62 -20.68
CA ALA A 111 -16.27 17.17 -20.53
C ALA A 111 -16.80 17.84 -21.82
N ASP A 112 -15.94 18.58 -22.54
CA ASP A 112 -16.28 19.19 -23.82
C ASP A 112 -16.68 18.15 -24.88
N ARG A 113 -16.09 16.94 -24.81
CA ARG A 113 -16.43 15.82 -25.72
C ARG A 113 -17.60 14.97 -25.22
N HIS A 114 -17.90 15.03 -23.91
CA HIS A 114 -18.91 14.21 -23.23
C HIS A 114 -19.93 15.06 -22.45
N PRO A 115 -20.95 15.63 -23.10
CA PRO A 115 -21.89 16.55 -22.45
C PRO A 115 -22.64 15.98 -21.24
N TRP A 116 -22.73 14.65 -21.12
CA TRP A 116 -23.36 13.98 -19.97
C TRP A 116 -22.59 14.20 -18.64
N VAL A 117 -21.34 14.66 -18.73
CA VAL A 117 -20.47 14.92 -17.57
C VAL A 117 -20.75 16.28 -16.93
N GLU A 118 -21.60 17.15 -17.52
CA GLU A 118 -21.84 18.51 -17.01
C GLU A 118 -22.24 18.60 -15.53
N GLN A 119 -22.80 17.54 -14.95
CA GLN A 119 -23.19 17.48 -13.53
C GLN A 119 -22.11 16.89 -12.62
N GLU A 120 -21.06 16.33 -13.19
CA GLU A 120 -19.96 15.71 -12.45
C GLU A 120 -18.82 16.70 -12.27
N ASN A 121 -18.06 16.53 -11.19
CA ASN A 121 -16.90 17.37 -10.92
C ASN A 121 -15.71 16.50 -10.52
N ILE A 122 -14.56 16.76 -11.09
CA ILE A 122 -13.31 16.12 -10.69
C ILE A 122 -12.78 16.76 -9.40
N ARG A 123 -12.27 15.94 -8.49
CA ARG A 123 -11.87 16.36 -7.14
C ARG A 123 -10.48 15.85 -6.79
N PRO A 124 -9.41 16.49 -7.30
CA PRO A 124 -8.03 16.09 -7.01
C PRO A 124 -7.77 16.06 -5.50
N LYS A 125 -7.23 14.96 -5.02
CA LYS A 125 -6.84 14.72 -3.63
C LYS A 125 -5.73 13.68 -3.56
N SER A 126 -5.18 13.44 -2.39
CA SER A 126 -4.03 12.54 -2.22
C SER A 126 -4.01 11.88 -0.84
N ILE A 127 -5.05 11.17 -0.46
CA ILE A 127 -5.13 10.46 0.82
C ILE A 127 -4.40 9.11 0.71
N ALA A 128 -4.83 8.25 -0.21
CA ALA A 128 -4.19 6.97 -0.45
C ALA A 128 -2.76 7.15 -0.96
N ARG A 129 -2.53 8.17 -1.79
CA ARG A 129 -1.20 8.55 -2.24
C ARG A 129 -0.29 8.92 -1.07
N GLU A 130 -0.71 9.80 -0.16
CA GLU A 130 0.07 10.18 1.02
C GLU A 130 0.37 8.96 1.91
N MET A 131 -0.62 8.11 2.13
CA MET A 131 -0.42 6.88 2.89
C MET A 131 0.63 5.98 2.26
N PHE A 132 0.59 5.80 0.94
CA PHE A 132 1.57 5.02 0.21
C PHE A 132 2.95 5.69 0.18
N GLU A 133 3.04 7.01 -0.07
CA GLU A 133 4.31 7.75 -0.08
C GLU A 133 5.02 7.70 1.28
N THR A 134 4.27 7.79 2.38
CA THR A 134 4.80 7.71 3.74
C THR A 134 4.87 6.28 4.28
N PHE A 135 4.35 5.31 3.54
CA PHE A 135 4.19 3.92 3.95
C PHE A 135 3.52 3.78 5.33
N SER A 136 2.47 4.55 5.55
CA SER A 136 1.75 4.57 6.82
C SER A 136 0.81 3.37 6.92
N SER A 137 0.77 2.71 8.09
CA SER A 137 -0.31 1.79 8.37
C SER A 137 -1.65 2.53 8.54
N PHE A 138 -2.77 1.80 8.49
CA PHE A 138 -4.09 2.38 8.75
C PHE A 138 -4.13 3.05 10.14
N ALA A 139 -3.65 2.35 11.16
CA ALA A 139 -3.64 2.85 12.53
C ALA A 139 -2.75 4.10 12.71
N ASP A 140 -1.59 4.14 12.04
CA ASP A 140 -0.69 5.30 12.12
C ASP A 140 -1.28 6.52 11.43
N TYR A 141 -1.92 6.33 10.27
CA TYR A 141 -2.59 7.43 9.59
C TYR A 141 -3.76 7.97 10.41
N VAL A 142 -4.59 7.09 10.99
CA VAL A 142 -5.68 7.46 11.91
C VAL A 142 -5.14 8.25 13.11
N ARG A 143 -4.05 7.78 13.71
CA ARG A 143 -3.39 8.44 14.85
C ARG A 143 -2.81 9.80 14.47
N SER A 144 -2.12 9.88 13.35
CA SER A 144 -1.42 11.11 12.90
C SER A 144 -2.36 12.26 12.53
N TYR A 145 -3.60 11.93 12.16
CA TYR A 145 -4.63 12.89 11.76
C TYR A 145 -5.81 12.98 12.73
N ASP A 146 -5.74 12.35 13.92
CA ASP A 146 -6.82 12.28 14.92
C ASP A 146 -8.16 11.84 14.30
N LEU A 147 -8.15 10.75 13.53
CA LEU A 147 -9.31 10.24 12.78
C LEU A 147 -10.08 9.14 13.51
N GLN A 148 -9.88 8.88 14.80
CA GLN A 148 -10.48 7.77 15.56
C GLN A 148 -12.01 7.72 15.44
N ARG A 149 -12.66 8.89 15.26
CA ARG A 149 -14.12 8.96 15.07
C ARG A 149 -14.57 8.84 13.62
N SER A 150 -13.62 8.76 12.70
CA SER A 150 -13.85 8.80 11.25
C SER A 150 -13.11 7.68 10.52
N GLU A 151 -12.67 6.64 11.23
CA GLU A 151 -11.96 5.48 10.70
C GLU A 151 -12.72 4.82 9.55
N GLY A 152 -14.03 4.58 9.75
CA GLY A 152 -14.89 4.01 8.71
C GLY A 152 -15.00 4.85 7.43
N LEU A 153 -14.79 6.19 7.51
CA LEU A 153 -14.75 7.05 6.32
C LEU A 153 -13.42 6.85 5.56
N LEU A 154 -12.31 6.75 6.30
CA LEU A 154 -11.01 6.44 5.70
C LEU A 154 -11.02 5.07 5.04
N LEU A 155 -11.49 4.04 5.76
CA LEU A 155 -11.56 2.68 5.25
C LEU A 155 -12.41 2.59 3.98
N ARG A 156 -13.57 3.23 3.96
CA ARG A 156 -14.44 3.30 2.78
C ARG A 156 -13.74 3.99 1.60
N HIS A 157 -13.02 5.07 1.86
CA HIS A 157 -12.27 5.77 0.82
C HIS A 157 -11.18 4.89 0.21
N LEU A 158 -10.36 4.23 1.05
CA LEU A 158 -9.30 3.32 0.59
C LEU A 158 -9.86 2.14 -0.20
N HIS A 159 -10.97 1.55 0.27
CA HIS A 159 -11.66 0.48 -0.45
C HIS A 159 -12.17 0.95 -1.83
N SER A 160 -12.73 2.16 -1.91
CA SER A 160 -13.17 2.72 -3.20
C SER A 160 -12.00 2.96 -4.15
N VAL A 161 -10.85 3.47 -3.65
CA VAL A 161 -9.62 3.63 -4.45
C VAL A 161 -9.13 2.28 -4.95
N TYR A 162 -9.02 1.28 -4.08
CA TYR A 162 -8.61 -0.07 -4.42
C TYR A 162 -9.51 -0.68 -5.51
N LYS A 163 -10.83 -0.55 -5.35
CA LYS A 163 -11.80 -1.03 -6.33
C LYS A 163 -11.61 -0.36 -7.70
N VAL A 164 -11.39 0.96 -7.73
CA VAL A 164 -11.14 1.70 -8.99
C VAL A 164 -9.85 1.21 -9.65
N LEU A 165 -8.76 1.02 -8.91
CA LEU A 165 -7.51 0.51 -9.46
C LEU A 165 -7.69 -0.89 -10.07
N LEU A 166 -8.38 -1.79 -9.40
CA LEU A 166 -8.60 -3.14 -9.88
C LEU A 166 -9.54 -3.22 -11.09
N GLN A 167 -10.64 -2.47 -11.07
CA GLN A 167 -11.71 -2.64 -12.06
C GLN A 167 -11.64 -1.67 -13.23
N THR A 168 -11.04 -0.48 -13.02
CA THR A 168 -11.06 0.58 -14.04
C THR A 168 -9.69 0.76 -14.71
N VAL A 169 -8.60 0.57 -13.98
CA VAL A 169 -7.26 0.70 -14.57
C VAL A 169 -6.92 -0.56 -15.38
N PRO A 170 -6.63 -0.44 -16.69
CA PRO A 170 -6.32 -1.59 -17.53
C PRO A 170 -5.03 -2.29 -17.10
N ASP A 171 -5.00 -3.63 -17.19
CA ASP A 171 -3.83 -4.43 -16.76
C ASP A 171 -2.56 -4.11 -17.56
N ASN A 172 -2.70 -3.70 -18.83
CA ASN A 172 -1.58 -3.28 -19.67
C ASN A 172 -0.98 -1.93 -19.26
N ALA A 173 -1.68 -1.15 -18.45
CA ALA A 173 -1.20 0.11 -17.88
C ALA A 173 -0.62 -0.08 -16.45
N LYS A 174 -0.71 -1.29 -15.89
CA LYS A 174 -0.20 -1.59 -14.54
C LYS A 174 1.26 -2.01 -14.59
N ASP A 175 2.13 -1.07 -14.24
CA ASP A 175 3.54 -1.35 -13.98
C ASP A 175 3.73 -2.07 -12.62
N GLU A 176 4.96 -2.37 -12.27
CA GLU A 176 5.30 -3.05 -11.01
C GLU A 176 4.94 -2.19 -9.79
N THR A 177 5.20 -0.89 -9.84
CA THR A 177 4.89 0.04 -8.76
C THR A 177 3.38 0.16 -8.52
N LEU A 178 2.58 0.18 -9.60
CA LEU A 178 1.12 0.24 -9.46
C LEU A 178 0.55 -1.05 -8.85
N ARG A 179 1.12 -2.22 -9.19
CA ARG A 179 0.77 -3.50 -8.53
C ARG A 179 1.17 -3.51 -7.05
N GLU A 180 2.29 -2.87 -6.69
CA GLU A 180 2.68 -2.68 -5.29
C GLU A 180 1.69 -1.80 -4.54
N ILE A 181 1.19 -0.73 -5.18
CA ILE A 181 0.13 0.13 -4.61
C ILE A 181 -1.15 -0.68 -4.39
N GLU A 182 -1.58 -1.48 -5.36
CA GLU A 182 -2.75 -2.35 -5.22
C GLU A 182 -2.58 -3.32 -4.04
N PHE A 183 -1.43 -3.95 -3.92
CA PHE A 183 -1.13 -4.86 -2.82
C PHE A 183 -1.11 -4.13 -1.47
N TYR A 184 -0.43 -2.98 -1.38
CA TYR A 184 -0.39 -2.16 -0.17
C TYR A 184 -1.80 -1.78 0.31
N LEU A 185 -2.67 -1.35 -0.61
CA LEU A 185 -4.04 -0.98 -0.27
C LEU A 185 -4.86 -2.19 0.18
N SER A 186 -4.73 -3.34 -0.49
CA SER A 186 -5.43 -4.57 -0.10
C SER A 186 -5.04 -5.02 1.32
N GLU A 187 -3.75 -5.04 1.65
CA GLU A 187 -3.26 -5.39 2.97
C GLU A 187 -3.70 -4.38 4.03
N THR A 188 -3.62 -3.08 3.74
CA THR A 188 -4.06 -2.03 4.65
C THR A 188 -5.56 -2.16 4.98
N ILE A 189 -6.40 -2.47 3.99
CA ILE A 189 -7.84 -2.68 4.17
C ILE A 189 -8.09 -3.98 4.94
N ARG A 190 -7.42 -5.06 4.60
CA ARG A 190 -7.58 -6.39 5.24
C ARG A 190 -7.22 -6.34 6.72
N LEU A 191 -6.16 -5.65 7.09
CA LEU A 191 -5.74 -5.49 8.48
C LEU A 191 -6.70 -4.59 9.29
N ALA A 192 -7.36 -3.63 8.62
CA ALA A 192 -8.33 -2.75 9.27
C ALA A 192 -9.71 -3.41 9.42
N ASP A 193 -10.19 -4.11 8.40
CA ASP A 193 -11.48 -4.81 8.40
C ASP A 193 -11.52 -5.88 7.29
N SER A 194 -11.23 -7.12 7.65
CA SER A 194 -11.23 -8.25 6.72
C SER A 194 -12.60 -8.52 6.11
N SER A 195 -13.69 -8.20 6.82
CA SER A 195 -15.05 -8.53 6.39
C SER A 195 -15.46 -7.78 5.12
N LEU A 196 -15.04 -6.53 4.94
CA LEU A 196 -15.36 -5.72 3.76
C LEU A 196 -14.69 -6.24 2.49
N LEU A 197 -13.43 -6.64 2.60
CA LEU A 197 -12.67 -7.16 1.47
C LEU A 197 -13.19 -8.53 1.04
N ASP A 198 -13.39 -9.43 2.00
CA ASP A 198 -13.94 -10.78 1.77
C ASP A 198 -15.32 -10.75 1.12
N GLU A 199 -16.20 -9.83 1.55
CA GLU A 199 -17.53 -9.67 0.97
C GLU A 199 -17.47 -9.19 -0.48
N TRP A 200 -16.58 -8.25 -0.77
CA TRP A 200 -16.41 -7.74 -2.12
C TRP A 200 -15.74 -8.76 -3.07
N GLU A 201 -14.75 -9.51 -2.61
CA GLU A 201 -14.13 -10.59 -3.39
C GLU A 201 -15.13 -11.70 -3.75
N LYS A 202 -16.01 -12.06 -2.82
CA LYS A 202 -17.13 -12.97 -3.08
C LYS A 202 -18.11 -12.42 -4.13
N MET A 203 -18.34 -11.11 -4.16
CA MET A 203 -19.20 -10.50 -5.18
C MET A 203 -18.54 -10.45 -6.56
N ARG A 204 -17.20 -10.28 -6.61
CA ARG A 204 -16.45 -10.21 -7.88
C ARG A 204 -16.39 -11.55 -8.59
N ASP A 205 -16.23 -12.63 -7.86
CA ASP A 205 -16.22 -13.99 -8.39
C ASP A 205 -17.34 -14.86 -7.76
N PRO A 206 -18.59 -14.73 -8.25
CA PRO A 206 -19.72 -15.51 -7.78
C PRO A 206 -19.55 -17.01 -8.02
N ALA A 207 -18.70 -17.43 -8.97
CA ALA A 207 -18.43 -18.83 -9.25
C ALA A 207 -17.56 -19.45 -8.16
N SER A 208 -16.61 -18.71 -7.61
CA SER A 208 -15.84 -19.09 -6.43
C SER A 208 -16.72 -19.20 -5.17
N ALA A 209 -17.65 -18.24 -4.98
CA ALA A 209 -18.61 -18.27 -3.88
C ALA A 209 -19.64 -19.38 -4.01
N ALA A 210 -20.09 -19.73 -5.24
CA ALA A 210 -21.01 -20.84 -5.50
C ALA A 210 -20.33 -22.20 -5.37
N ALA A 211 -19.04 -22.31 -5.68
CA ALA A 211 -18.26 -23.53 -5.43
C ALA A 211 -18.14 -23.83 -3.93
N GLY A 212 -17.98 -22.80 -3.09
CA GLY A 212 -17.98 -22.94 -1.64
C GLY A 212 -19.36 -23.30 -1.03
N ALA A 213 -20.47 -22.95 -1.71
CA ALA A 213 -21.83 -23.24 -1.21
C ALA A 213 -22.43 -24.54 -1.77
N ALA A 214 -21.91 -25.07 -2.87
CA ALA A 214 -22.45 -26.28 -3.52
C ALA A 214 -21.81 -27.59 -3.07
N ASP A 215 -20.72 -27.55 -2.29
CA ASP A 215 -19.90 -28.73 -1.97
C ASP A 215 -19.98 -29.19 -0.51
N GLU A 216 -21.04 -28.84 0.20
CA GLU A 216 -21.32 -29.48 1.51
C GLU A 216 -21.68 -30.96 1.38
N SER A 217 -21.81 -31.55 0.15
CA SER A 217 -22.18 -32.95 -0.05
C SER A 217 -21.09 -33.87 -0.62
N LEU A 218 -19.90 -33.34 -0.94
CA LEU A 218 -18.72 -34.12 -1.30
C LEU A 218 -17.52 -33.73 -0.44
N ALA A 219 -17.63 -34.03 0.84
CA ALA A 219 -16.52 -33.92 1.78
C ALA A 219 -15.40 -34.87 1.37
N ASP A 220 -14.21 -34.32 1.17
CA ASP A 220 -12.87 -34.82 1.51
C ASP A 220 -11.78 -34.42 0.50
N ALA A 221 -11.76 -33.17 0.09
CA ALA A 221 -10.49 -32.52 -0.28
C ALA A 221 -10.50 -31.10 0.28
N PRO A 222 -9.62 -30.72 1.23
CA PRO A 222 -9.48 -29.33 1.60
C PRO A 222 -9.06 -28.57 0.35
N LEU A 223 -9.88 -27.58 -0.07
CA LEU A 223 -9.46 -26.57 -1.02
C LEU A 223 -8.29 -25.85 -0.34
N LEU A 224 -7.07 -26.22 -0.72
CA LEU A 224 -5.88 -25.50 -0.28
C LEU A 224 -6.05 -24.04 -0.73
N PRO A 225 -5.85 -23.08 0.16
CA PRO A 225 -5.85 -21.67 -0.21
C PRO A 225 -4.91 -21.46 -1.41
N PRO A 226 -5.20 -20.50 -2.31
CA PRO A 226 -4.34 -20.24 -3.45
C PRO A 226 -2.93 -19.97 -2.94
N ASP A 227 -1.97 -20.78 -3.36
CA ASP A 227 -0.58 -20.68 -2.92
C ASP A 227 0.03 -19.37 -3.40
N ILE A 228 0.14 -18.39 -2.50
CA ILE A 228 0.72 -17.05 -2.77
C ILE A 228 2.12 -17.15 -3.41
N THR A 229 2.86 -18.23 -3.15
CA THR A 229 4.20 -18.44 -3.69
C THR A 229 4.21 -18.80 -5.17
N GLN A 230 3.06 -19.14 -5.77
CA GLN A 230 2.95 -19.45 -7.20
C GLN A 230 3.05 -18.20 -8.09
N ASN A 231 2.80 -17.02 -7.55
CA ASN A 231 3.00 -15.76 -8.25
C ASN A 231 4.23 -15.02 -7.70
N PRO A 232 5.43 -15.20 -8.30
CA PRO A 232 6.65 -14.60 -7.77
C PRO A 232 6.60 -13.08 -7.64
N THR A 233 5.90 -12.40 -8.55
CA THR A 233 5.78 -10.93 -8.53
C THR A 233 4.93 -10.47 -7.35
N ALA A 234 3.76 -11.08 -7.16
CA ALA A 234 2.88 -10.76 -6.03
C ALA A 234 3.55 -11.13 -4.70
N PHE A 235 4.22 -12.28 -4.65
CA PHE A 235 4.93 -12.72 -3.44
C PHE A 235 6.11 -11.80 -3.09
N THR A 236 6.87 -11.32 -4.08
CA THR A 236 7.93 -10.32 -3.86
C THR A 236 7.37 -8.99 -3.37
N ALA A 237 6.23 -8.54 -3.90
CA ALA A 237 5.56 -7.32 -3.43
C ALA A 237 5.12 -7.47 -1.96
N ALA A 238 4.55 -8.64 -1.60
CA ALA A 238 4.16 -8.95 -0.23
C ALA A 238 5.36 -8.97 0.74
N ILE A 239 6.48 -9.58 0.32
CA ILE A 239 7.73 -9.58 1.09
C ILE A 239 8.20 -8.15 1.33
N ARG A 240 8.26 -7.32 0.28
CA ARG A 240 8.71 -5.93 0.39
C ARG A 240 7.82 -5.10 1.31
N THR A 241 6.51 -5.27 1.21
CA THR A 241 5.56 -4.59 2.11
C THR A 241 5.85 -4.92 3.58
N ARG A 242 6.09 -6.19 3.90
CA ARG A 242 6.44 -6.60 5.27
C ARG A 242 7.81 -6.07 5.71
N ILE A 243 8.81 -6.06 4.84
CA ILE A 243 10.13 -5.49 5.13
C ILE A 243 9.99 -4.00 5.48
N PHE A 244 9.25 -3.24 4.70
CA PHE A 244 9.07 -1.81 4.97
C PHE A 244 8.21 -1.54 6.21
N ALA A 245 7.21 -2.38 6.51
CA ALA A 245 6.47 -2.33 7.78
C ALA A 245 7.42 -2.58 8.97
N PHE A 246 8.28 -3.58 8.88
CA PHE A 246 9.33 -3.85 9.87
C PHE A 246 10.27 -2.66 10.05
N LEU A 247 10.85 -2.15 8.97
CA LEU A 247 11.78 -1.01 9.02
C LEU A 247 11.11 0.25 9.59
N ARG A 248 9.83 0.47 9.28
CA ARG A 248 9.06 1.57 9.84
C ARG A 248 8.87 1.43 11.34
N ALA A 249 8.44 0.25 11.81
CA ALA A 249 8.28 -0.02 13.23
C ALA A 249 9.60 0.14 14.00
N VAL A 250 10.72 -0.33 13.42
CA VAL A 250 12.06 -0.11 14.01
C VAL A 250 12.41 1.38 14.05
N ALA A 251 12.10 2.14 13.00
CA ALA A 251 12.35 3.59 12.96
C ALA A 251 11.52 4.36 13.99
N ASP A 252 10.30 3.91 14.25
CA ASP A 252 9.41 4.51 15.24
C ASP A 252 9.70 4.01 16.67
N GLY A 253 10.63 3.05 16.83
CA GLY A 253 11.04 2.47 18.12
C GLY A 253 10.05 1.45 18.69
N ASP A 254 9.11 0.95 17.88
CA ASP A 254 8.10 -0.04 18.26
C ASP A 254 8.58 -1.45 17.93
N SER A 255 9.27 -2.07 18.89
CA SER A 255 9.84 -3.41 18.70
C SER A 255 8.77 -4.52 18.66
N GLU A 256 7.60 -4.33 19.26
CA GLU A 256 6.51 -5.29 19.21
C GLU A 256 5.89 -5.31 17.82
N LEU A 257 5.60 -4.15 17.27
CA LEU A 257 5.10 -4.00 15.90
C LEU A 257 6.12 -4.49 14.87
N ALA A 258 7.41 -4.29 15.12
CA ALA A 258 8.49 -4.80 14.25
C ALA A 258 8.49 -6.34 14.19
N LEU A 259 8.33 -7.03 15.32
CA LEU A 259 8.23 -8.49 15.37
C LEU A 259 6.95 -9.01 14.70
N ASP A 260 5.83 -8.30 14.88
CA ASP A 260 4.57 -8.62 14.24
C ASP A 260 4.68 -8.53 12.70
N ALA A 261 5.32 -7.48 12.21
CA ALA A 261 5.56 -7.30 10.78
C ALA A 261 6.38 -8.44 10.14
N LEU A 262 7.20 -9.15 10.91
CA LEU A 262 7.94 -10.33 10.44
C LEU A 262 7.08 -11.59 10.33
N GLY A 263 5.83 -11.57 10.81
CA GLY A 263 4.94 -12.73 10.84
C GLY A 263 5.28 -13.73 11.94
N LEU A 264 6.04 -13.32 12.95
CA LEU A 264 6.47 -14.18 14.08
C LEU A 264 5.53 -14.11 15.29
N ALA A 265 4.59 -13.18 15.34
CA ALA A 265 3.68 -12.93 16.48
C ALA A 265 2.49 -13.91 16.58
N GLY A 266 2.57 -15.11 16.06
CA GLY A 266 1.53 -16.15 16.10
C GLY A 266 1.58 -17.09 17.31
N GLY A 267 2.13 -16.71 18.46
CA GLY A 267 2.40 -17.65 19.55
C GLY A 267 2.11 -17.22 20.98
N SER A 268 1.32 -16.17 21.25
CA SER A 268 1.03 -15.79 22.65
C SER A 268 -0.45 -15.47 22.92
N ASP A 269 -1.35 -16.41 22.62
CA ASP A 269 -2.64 -16.48 23.32
C ASP A 269 -2.77 -17.88 23.97
N SER A 270 -2.12 -18.04 25.09
CA SER A 270 -2.35 -19.17 25.99
C SER A 270 -2.46 -18.64 27.42
N GLY A 271 -3.72 -18.40 27.81
CA GLY A 271 -4.11 -18.45 29.19
C GLY A 271 -3.68 -19.77 29.83
N PRO A 272 -3.57 -19.88 31.16
CA PRO A 272 -2.95 -21.00 31.85
C PRO A 272 -3.83 -22.24 31.76
N THR A 273 -3.53 -23.16 30.87
CA THR A 273 -4.02 -24.55 30.95
C THR A 273 -2.85 -25.49 31.08
N SER A 274 -2.89 -26.13 32.22
CA SER A 274 -2.07 -27.22 32.71
C SER A 274 -1.84 -28.33 31.69
N GLY A 275 -0.56 -28.69 31.53
CA GLY A 275 -0.05 -30.04 31.24
C GLY A 275 -0.48 -30.70 29.93
N VAL A 276 0.43 -30.86 28.98
CA VAL A 276 0.94 -32.12 28.45
C VAL A 276 1.94 -31.85 27.31
N ALA A 277 3.09 -32.50 27.44
CA ALA A 277 4.07 -32.89 26.41
C ALA A 277 4.65 -31.77 25.47
N ALA A 278 5.88 -31.40 25.77
CA ALA A 278 6.83 -30.81 24.85
C ALA A 278 6.99 -31.69 23.59
N VAL A 279 6.55 -31.18 22.46
CA VAL A 279 7.04 -31.63 21.18
C VAL A 279 8.34 -30.85 20.93
N GLU A 280 9.46 -31.55 20.91
CA GLU A 280 10.75 -31.05 20.49
C GLU A 280 10.61 -30.50 19.05
N ILE A 281 10.58 -29.17 18.92
CA ILE A 281 10.77 -28.50 17.64
C ILE A 281 12.29 -28.52 17.40
N ALA A 282 12.70 -29.32 16.40
CA ALA A 282 14.07 -29.39 15.94
C ALA A 282 14.63 -28.00 15.68
N ASP A 283 15.80 -27.77 16.24
CA ASP A 283 16.72 -26.68 16.11
C ASP A 283 16.97 -26.35 14.61
N THR A 284 16.16 -25.42 14.06
CA THR A 284 16.48 -24.68 12.84
C THR A 284 16.81 -23.26 13.27
N GLY A 285 18.07 -22.92 13.22
CA GLY A 285 18.77 -21.78 13.80
C GLY A 285 18.27 -20.36 13.44
N ALA A 286 16.99 -20.09 13.61
CA ALA A 286 16.44 -18.73 13.62
C ALA A 286 16.73 -18.13 14.99
N ALA A 287 17.77 -17.34 15.10
CA ALA A 287 18.08 -16.59 16.31
C ALA A 287 16.88 -15.66 16.58
N GLU A 288 16.15 -15.90 17.68
CA GLU A 288 15.16 -14.94 18.19
C GLU A 288 15.86 -13.58 18.36
N TRP A 289 15.33 -12.55 17.71
CA TRP A 289 15.81 -11.19 17.90
C TRP A 289 15.24 -10.63 19.19
N PRO A 290 16.06 -10.43 20.24
CA PRO A 290 15.56 -9.82 21.46
C PRO A 290 15.19 -8.36 21.19
N THR A 291 14.14 -7.89 21.84
CA THR A 291 13.58 -6.53 21.72
C THR A 291 14.64 -5.45 21.89
N GLU A 292 15.59 -5.68 22.80
CA GLU A 292 16.72 -4.78 23.08
C GLU A 292 17.66 -4.62 21.87
N ARG A 293 17.87 -5.70 21.12
CA ARG A 293 18.70 -5.68 19.90
C ARG A 293 18.00 -4.94 18.76
N LEU A 294 16.69 -5.10 18.61
CA LEU A 294 15.88 -4.34 17.64
C LEU A 294 15.91 -2.84 17.97
N ALA A 295 15.73 -2.48 19.24
CA ALA A 295 15.77 -1.10 19.68
C ALA A 295 17.13 -0.41 19.48
N ALA A 296 18.21 -1.18 19.37
CA ALA A 296 19.57 -0.65 19.13
C ALA A 296 19.86 -0.36 17.64
N ILE A 297 19.04 -0.85 16.69
CA ILE A 297 19.30 -0.70 15.26
C ILE A 297 19.27 0.78 14.84
N MET A 298 18.19 1.49 15.15
CA MET A 298 18.04 2.89 14.71
C MET A 298 19.05 3.83 15.36
N PRO A 299 19.33 3.75 16.67
CA PRO A 299 20.42 4.54 17.24
C PRO A 299 21.76 4.33 16.51
N ALA A 300 22.14 3.08 16.22
CA ALA A 300 23.36 2.80 15.50
C ALA A 300 23.38 3.33 14.06
N TYR A 301 22.25 3.24 13.36
CA TYR A 301 22.08 3.81 12.02
C TYR A 301 22.20 5.33 12.02
N LEU A 302 21.58 6.01 12.99
CA LEU A 302 21.57 7.47 13.11
C LEU A 302 22.92 8.06 13.62
N GLU A 303 23.87 7.25 14.06
CA GLU A 303 25.25 7.70 14.30
C GLU A 303 25.98 8.05 13.00
N GLU A 304 25.61 7.42 11.89
CA GLU A 304 26.28 7.56 10.59
C GLU A 304 25.41 8.29 9.54
N HIS A 305 24.08 8.29 9.71
CA HIS A 305 23.11 8.85 8.76
C HIS A 305 22.12 9.79 9.43
N GLU A 306 21.62 10.79 8.68
CA GLU A 306 20.67 11.76 9.22
C GLU A 306 19.31 11.13 9.51
N ARG A 307 18.81 10.28 8.59
CA ARG A 307 17.53 9.58 8.70
C ARG A 307 17.40 8.42 7.73
N LEU A 308 16.49 7.49 8.00
CA LEU A 308 16.07 6.47 7.05
C LEU A 308 14.95 7.02 6.14
N CYS A 309 15.07 6.82 4.82
CA CYS A 309 14.08 7.24 3.83
C CYS A 309 13.06 6.15 3.58
N PHE A 310 11.77 6.55 3.42
CA PHE A 310 10.65 5.67 3.12
C PHE A 310 9.83 6.14 1.91
N ASP A 311 10.33 7.14 1.19
CA ASP A 311 9.68 7.63 -0.03
C ASP A 311 9.67 6.55 -1.14
N PRO A 312 8.89 6.72 -2.21
CA PRO A 312 8.80 5.74 -3.28
C PRO A 312 10.14 5.44 -3.95
N GLU A 313 11.05 6.41 -4.00
CA GLU A 313 12.39 6.23 -4.54
C GLU A 313 13.24 5.31 -3.66
N ALA A 314 13.21 5.50 -2.35
CA ALA A 314 13.87 4.62 -1.37
C ALA A 314 13.30 3.19 -1.41
N ARG A 315 12.03 3.05 -1.77
CA ARG A 315 11.32 1.78 -1.90
C ARG A 315 11.39 1.19 -3.32
N ASN A 316 12.17 1.76 -4.22
CA ASN A 316 12.33 1.21 -5.55
C ASN A 316 12.89 -0.23 -5.48
N ILE A 317 12.41 -1.12 -6.36
CA ILE A 317 12.82 -2.53 -6.41
C ILE A 317 14.33 -2.71 -6.59
N ARG A 318 14.99 -1.73 -7.19
CA ARG A 318 16.46 -1.74 -7.36
C ARG A 318 17.23 -1.83 -6.03
N HIS A 319 16.57 -1.48 -4.90
CA HIS A 319 17.14 -1.56 -3.55
C HIS A 319 16.79 -2.88 -2.84
N THR A 320 16.03 -3.78 -3.50
CA THR A 320 15.65 -5.08 -2.96
C THR A 320 16.23 -6.20 -3.82
N TYR A 321 17.06 -7.04 -3.23
CA TYR A 321 17.72 -8.16 -3.91
C TYR A 321 17.13 -9.46 -3.39
N VAL A 322 16.45 -10.20 -4.26
CA VAL A 322 15.86 -11.50 -3.95
C VAL A 322 16.66 -12.60 -4.60
N ARG A 323 17.12 -13.57 -3.83
CA ARG A 323 17.86 -14.73 -4.32
C ARG A 323 17.26 -16.01 -3.76
N PRO A 324 16.76 -16.92 -4.61
CA PRO A 324 16.37 -18.24 -4.16
C PRO A 324 17.54 -18.96 -3.52
N ALA A 325 17.33 -19.63 -2.40
CA ALA A 325 18.32 -20.48 -1.78
C ALA A 325 18.49 -21.80 -2.57
N GLU A 326 19.63 -22.48 -2.40
CA GLU A 326 19.94 -23.70 -3.12
C GLU A 326 18.99 -24.86 -2.77
N ASP A 327 18.36 -24.81 -1.61
CA ASP A 327 17.39 -25.81 -1.15
C ASP A 327 16.02 -25.68 -1.82
N GLY A 328 15.74 -24.55 -2.51
CA GLY A 328 14.46 -24.24 -3.14
C GLY A 328 13.30 -24.09 -2.16
N GLN A 329 13.57 -24.00 -0.85
CA GLN A 329 12.56 -23.85 0.20
C GLN A 329 12.57 -22.48 0.88
N SER A 330 13.62 -21.71 0.67
CA SER A 330 13.74 -20.36 1.18
C SER A 330 14.26 -19.37 0.14
N TRP A 331 14.00 -18.09 0.37
CA TRP A 331 14.58 -16.99 -0.39
C TRP A 331 15.39 -16.10 0.55
N ASN A 332 16.59 -15.75 0.11
CA ASN A 332 17.38 -14.71 0.78
C ASN A 332 17.02 -13.36 0.19
N VAL A 333 16.56 -12.44 1.03
CA VAL A 333 16.18 -11.10 0.63
C VAL A 333 17.05 -10.08 1.34
N GLN A 334 17.65 -9.19 0.56
CA GLN A 334 18.45 -8.08 1.05
C GLN A 334 17.78 -6.77 0.66
N GLN A 335 17.44 -5.95 1.64
CA GLN A 335 16.90 -4.61 1.45
C GLN A 335 17.96 -3.59 1.83
N MET A 336 18.37 -2.77 0.85
CA MET A 336 19.22 -1.62 1.11
C MET A 336 18.46 -0.56 1.91
N LEU A 337 19.07 -0.01 2.93
CA LEU A 337 18.56 1.13 3.66
C LEU A 337 19.02 2.40 2.93
N VAL A 338 18.05 3.22 2.51
CA VAL A 338 18.33 4.42 1.73
C VAL A 338 18.35 5.63 2.65
N ASP A 339 19.42 6.42 2.54
CA ASP A 339 19.64 7.67 3.28
C ASP A 339 19.56 8.89 2.34
N PRO A 340 19.32 10.12 2.87
CA PRO A 340 19.24 11.33 2.05
C PRO A 340 20.55 11.68 1.32
N GLU A 341 21.68 11.23 1.85
CA GLU A 341 23.02 11.45 1.31
C GLU A 341 23.35 10.46 0.19
N ALA A 342 22.51 9.46 -0.03
CA ALA A 342 22.67 8.37 -1.02
C ALA A 342 23.94 7.52 -0.84
N HIS A 343 24.41 7.35 0.40
CA HIS A 343 25.48 6.42 0.71
C HIS A 343 25.01 4.97 0.51
N ASN A 344 23.78 4.65 0.98
CA ASN A 344 23.11 3.36 0.81
C ASN A 344 24.02 2.18 1.22
N ASP A 345 24.74 2.33 2.30
CA ASP A 345 25.79 1.40 2.77
C ASP A 345 25.33 0.49 3.93
N TRP A 346 24.04 0.58 4.30
CA TRP A 346 23.39 -0.31 5.24
C TRP A 346 22.40 -1.25 4.54
N VAL A 347 22.25 -2.45 5.10
CA VAL A 347 21.37 -3.50 4.56
C VAL A 347 20.61 -4.22 5.69
N ALA A 348 19.35 -4.53 5.44
CA ALA A 348 18.58 -5.48 6.21
C ALA A 348 18.47 -6.80 5.41
N GLU A 349 18.86 -7.90 6.02
CA GLU A 349 18.88 -9.23 5.40
C GLU A 349 17.84 -10.12 6.05
N PHE A 350 17.03 -10.78 5.22
CA PHE A 350 15.96 -11.65 5.64
C PHE A 350 16.05 -13.01 4.95
N GLU A 351 15.59 -14.04 5.63
CA GLU A 351 15.31 -15.34 5.05
C GLU A 351 13.77 -15.52 5.03
N VAL A 352 13.21 -15.86 3.86
CA VAL A 352 11.78 -16.03 3.65
C VAL A 352 11.51 -17.51 3.43
N HIS A 353 10.77 -18.14 4.34
CA HIS A 353 10.46 -19.56 4.28
C HIS A 353 9.18 -19.82 3.47
N LEU A 354 9.33 -20.45 2.29
CA LEU A 354 8.22 -20.73 1.38
C LEU A 354 7.18 -21.73 1.96
N PRO A 355 7.57 -22.82 2.66
CA PRO A 355 6.59 -23.73 3.26
C PRO A 355 5.70 -23.03 4.30
N GLN A 356 6.29 -22.21 5.15
CA GLN A 356 5.53 -21.45 6.16
C GLN A 356 4.62 -20.39 5.51
N GLY A 357 5.10 -19.76 4.43
CA GLY A 357 4.30 -18.83 3.65
C GLY A 357 3.08 -19.46 3.00
N ARG A 358 3.20 -20.71 2.52
CA ARG A 358 2.08 -21.50 1.98
C ARG A 358 1.04 -21.87 3.03
N GLU A 359 1.49 -22.23 4.23
CA GLU A 359 0.60 -22.61 5.33
C GLU A 359 -0.20 -21.43 5.87
N ARG A 360 0.39 -20.23 5.84
CA ARG A 360 -0.21 -19.00 6.41
C ARG A 360 -0.85 -18.10 5.37
N ASP A 361 -0.69 -18.41 4.08
CA ASP A 361 -1.05 -17.55 2.93
C ASP A 361 -0.45 -16.14 3.02
N GLU A 362 0.72 -16.02 3.63
CA GLU A 362 1.45 -14.77 3.81
C GLU A 362 2.96 -15.01 3.93
N PRO A 363 3.82 -14.05 3.51
CA PRO A 363 5.27 -14.22 3.66
C PRO A 363 5.67 -14.23 5.14
N VAL A 364 6.46 -15.23 5.54
CA VAL A 364 7.08 -15.29 6.86
C VAL A 364 8.55 -14.95 6.72
N LEU A 365 8.97 -13.84 7.35
CA LEU A 365 10.31 -13.32 7.26
C LEU A 365 11.08 -13.60 8.55
N HIS A 366 12.27 -14.15 8.42
CA HIS A 366 13.22 -14.28 9.51
C HIS A 366 14.35 -13.25 9.31
N LEU A 367 14.47 -12.32 10.26
CA LEU A 367 15.53 -11.33 10.22
C LEU A 367 16.86 -11.97 10.51
N VAL A 368 17.79 -11.88 9.57
CA VAL A 368 19.15 -12.40 9.70
C VAL A 368 20.08 -11.33 10.26
N ARG A 369 20.06 -10.14 9.65
CA ARG A 369 20.97 -9.06 10.02
C ARG A 369 20.42 -7.70 9.60
N VAL A 370 20.70 -6.66 10.40
CA VAL A 370 20.66 -5.25 9.99
C VAL A 370 21.97 -4.62 10.35
N GLY A 371 22.59 -3.93 9.42
CA GLY A 371 23.87 -3.27 9.67
C GLY A 371 24.58 -2.84 8.38
N PRO A 372 25.78 -2.25 8.52
CA PRO A 372 26.56 -1.79 7.38
C PRO A 372 26.93 -2.96 6.44
N LEU A 373 27.08 -2.64 5.15
CA LEU A 373 27.57 -3.59 4.15
C LEU A 373 28.96 -4.07 4.53
N VAL A 374 29.11 -5.37 4.69
CA VAL A 374 30.46 -5.98 4.86
C VAL A 374 31.07 -6.13 3.48
N GLN A 375 32.13 -5.39 3.22
CA GLN A 375 32.91 -5.51 1.99
C GLN A 375 33.68 -6.85 1.91
#